data_ccbe46d2e9b177bdac1f109f0bec18e8
#
_entry.id   ccbe46d2e9b177bdac1f109f0bec18e8
#
_cell.length_a   1.000
_cell.length_b   1.000
_cell.length_c   1.000
_cell.angle_alpha   90.00
_cell.angle_beta   90.00
_cell.angle_gamma   90.00
#
_symmetry.space_group_name_H-M   'P 1'
#
loop_
_entity.id
_entity.type
_entity.pdbx_description
1 polymer ?
#
loop_
_entity_poly.entity_id
_entity_poly.type
_entity_poly.pdbx_seq_one_letter_code
_entity_poly.pdbx_strand_id
1 'polypeptide(L)'
;MKRILMLSLQLSLVASVISSVSLAQKGSDIVATVGSKKITLDEFNKKYTEVTSQVLTNKPTRKLFLEDLVRYEMGLQEAKRRNLDKDPVVADRMNQEMYKAMLEKELGQKVQENKVSENEMKAYYAKNPQIRISDILIEVKPGATAQQKEEAKKRANEILAEVLKSKRPFAELVRLYSDDVTTKTLGGDVGWQSRLTLVPSYYDSIMKLKINETTPQLIETPFGFHIAKLTGKRSYEESTKREIRMAVFDEKRKVLFDDFFEKIKKQYPVNVNSRLVE
;
A
#
# COMPACT_ATOMS: atom_id res chain seq x y z
N MET A 1 14.16 -45.01 -100.74
CA MET A 1 13.27 -45.95 -100.06
C MET A 1 13.81 -46.11 -98.62
N LYS A 2 13.23 -45.49 -97.64
CA LYS A 2 13.16 -45.93 -96.25
C LYS A 2 12.36 -44.85 -95.50
N ARG A 3 11.16 -45.20 -95.12
CA ARG A 3 10.29 -44.35 -94.25
C ARG A 3 10.84 -44.35 -92.83
N ILE A 4 11.07 -43.19 -92.31
CA ILE A 4 11.38 -42.97 -90.87
C ILE A 4 10.11 -42.50 -90.24
N LEU A 5 9.57 -43.31 -89.29
CA LEU A 5 8.43 -43.05 -88.48
C LEU A 5 8.88 -42.07 -87.36
N MET A 6 8.30 -40.85 -87.26
CA MET A 6 8.48 -39.96 -86.12
C MET A 6 7.44 -40.33 -85.05
N LEU A 7 7.92 -40.81 -83.92
CA LEU A 7 7.16 -41.05 -82.70
C LEU A 7 7.16 -39.78 -81.90
N SER A 8 5.99 -39.10 -81.78
CA SER A 8 5.80 -37.93 -80.96
C SER A 8 5.60 -38.39 -79.52
N LEU A 9 6.57 -38.08 -78.66
CA LEU A 9 6.49 -38.30 -77.23
C LEU A 9 5.75 -37.08 -76.58
N GLN A 10 4.49 -37.28 -76.18
CA GLN A 10 3.75 -36.32 -75.39
C GLN A 10 4.20 -36.42 -73.91
N LEU A 11 4.87 -35.40 -73.42
CA LEU A 11 5.26 -35.27 -72.06
C LEU A 11 4.09 -34.70 -71.25
N SER A 12 3.36 -35.52 -70.51
CA SER A 12 2.30 -35.09 -69.59
C SER A 12 2.91 -34.52 -68.35
N LEU A 13 2.82 -33.23 -68.23
CA LEU A 13 3.22 -32.48 -67.00
C LEU A 13 2.15 -32.70 -65.92
N VAL A 14 2.38 -33.64 -65.00
CA VAL A 14 1.55 -33.80 -63.80
C VAL A 14 1.98 -32.73 -62.81
N ALA A 15 1.26 -31.62 -62.76
CA ALA A 15 1.38 -30.63 -61.74
C ALA A 15 0.84 -31.20 -60.41
N SER A 16 1.72 -31.66 -59.54
CA SER A 16 1.38 -32.01 -58.15
C SER A 16 1.05 -30.75 -57.39
N VAL A 17 -0.24 -30.48 -57.24
CA VAL A 17 -0.73 -29.46 -56.29
C VAL A 17 -0.47 -29.99 -54.88
N ILE A 18 0.63 -29.57 -54.27
CA ILE A 18 0.84 -29.76 -52.83
C ILE A 18 -0.08 -28.81 -52.14
N SER A 19 -1.28 -29.26 -51.81
CA SER A 19 -2.18 -28.58 -50.89
C SER A 19 -1.53 -28.54 -49.52
N SER A 20 -0.91 -27.42 -49.15
CA SER A 20 -0.51 -27.16 -47.77
C SER A 20 -1.78 -27.09 -46.90
N VAL A 21 -2.16 -28.24 -46.34
CA VAL A 21 -3.18 -28.28 -45.29
C VAL A 21 -2.61 -27.51 -44.10
N SER A 22 -2.99 -26.27 -43.98
CA SER A 22 -2.78 -25.48 -42.75
C SER A 22 -3.63 -26.16 -41.67
N LEU A 23 -3.03 -27.04 -40.89
CA LEU A 23 -3.64 -27.58 -39.68
C LEU A 23 -3.91 -26.36 -38.75
N ALA A 24 -5.18 -26.03 -38.58
CA ALA A 24 -5.58 -24.99 -37.60
C ALA A 24 -5.04 -25.41 -36.22
N GLN A 25 -4.15 -24.59 -35.66
CA GLN A 25 -3.60 -24.82 -34.33
C GLN A 25 -4.73 -24.82 -33.30
N LYS A 26 -4.83 -25.87 -32.50
CA LYS A 26 -5.78 -25.99 -31.40
C LYS A 26 -5.13 -25.47 -30.11
N GLY A 27 -5.90 -24.85 -29.25
CA GLY A 27 -5.42 -24.37 -27.98
C GLY A 27 -4.76 -25.44 -27.10
N SER A 28 -5.16 -26.69 -27.27
CA SER A 28 -4.58 -27.87 -26.61
C SER A 28 -3.24 -28.35 -27.17
N ASP A 29 -2.79 -27.81 -28.32
CA ASP A 29 -1.53 -28.22 -28.94
C ASP A 29 -0.35 -27.91 -28.01
N ILE A 30 0.58 -28.83 -27.88
CA ILE A 30 1.74 -28.68 -27.01
C ILE A 30 2.81 -27.87 -27.74
N VAL A 31 3.16 -26.72 -27.20
CA VAL A 31 4.21 -25.83 -27.75
C VAL A 31 5.58 -26.10 -27.15
N ALA A 32 5.65 -26.67 -25.94
CA ALA A 32 6.88 -27.14 -25.32
C ALA A 32 6.61 -28.23 -24.28
N THR A 33 7.67 -29.01 -23.98
CA THR A 33 7.66 -29.98 -22.87
C THR A 33 8.92 -29.78 -22.04
N VAL A 34 8.78 -29.68 -20.72
CA VAL A 34 9.88 -29.53 -19.77
C VAL A 34 9.70 -30.57 -18.67
N GLY A 35 10.54 -31.62 -18.69
CA GLY A 35 10.33 -32.79 -17.83
C GLY A 35 8.93 -33.39 -18.06
N SER A 36 8.12 -33.48 -17.00
CA SER A 36 6.73 -33.99 -17.10
C SER A 36 5.70 -32.88 -17.44
N LYS A 37 6.06 -31.59 -17.38
CA LYS A 37 5.17 -30.47 -17.68
C LYS A 37 5.04 -30.26 -19.17
N LYS A 38 3.81 -30.27 -19.67
CA LYS A 38 3.46 -29.86 -21.02
C LYS A 38 2.91 -28.45 -20.99
N ILE A 39 3.44 -27.58 -21.85
CA ILE A 39 2.97 -26.22 -22.05
C ILE A 39 2.08 -26.24 -23.30
N THR A 40 0.82 -25.90 -23.12
CA THR A 40 -0.13 -25.84 -24.25
C THR A 40 -0.10 -24.47 -24.91
N LEU A 41 -0.62 -24.39 -26.13
CA LEU A 41 -0.75 -23.12 -26.86
C LEU A 41 -1.65 -22.12 -26.11
N ASP A 42 -2.71 -22.60 -25.47
CA ASP A 42 -3.59 -21.76 -24.66
C ASP A 42 -2.85 -21.19 -23.43
N GLU A 43 -2.11 -22.04 -22.70
CA GLU A 43 -1.29 -21.59 -21.56
C GLU A 43 -0.25 -20.55 -22.01
N PHE A 44 0.43 -20.83 -23.12
CA PHE A 44 1.38 -19.88 -23.70
C PHE A 44 0.72 -18.56 -24.09
N ASN A 45 -0.41 -18.60 -24.82
CA ASN A 45 -1.11 -17.39 -25.27
C ASN A 45 -1.58 -16.54 -24.10
N LYS A 46 -2.14 -17.16 -23.06
CA LYS A 46 -2.56 -16.49 -21.84
C LYS A 46 -1.40 -15.74 -21.19
N LYS A 47 -0.30 -16.45 -20.91
CA LYS A 47 0.89 -15.84 -20.29
C LYS A 47 1.54 -14.76 -21.15
N TYR A 48 1.61 -14.97 -22.45
CA TYR A 48 2.13 -13.97 -23.39
C TYR A 48 1.29 -12.70 -23.38
N THR A 49 -0.03 -12.82 -23.39
CA THR A 49 -0.96 -11.68 -23.31
C THR A 49 -0.84 -10.95 -21.97
N GLU A 50 -0.81 -11.68 -20.85
CA GLU A 50 -0.65 -11.10 -19.51
C GLU A 50 0.61 -10.24 -19.42
N VAL A 51 1.75 -10.74 -19.89
CA VAL A 51 3.02 -9.98 -19.84
C VAL A 51 3.02 -8.82 -20.84
N THR A 52 2.56 -9.04 -22.08
CA THR A 52 2.68 -8.03 -23.14
C THR A 52 1.59 -6.95 -23.09
N SER A 53 0.49 -7.17 -22.38
CA SER A 53 -0.55 -6.14 -22.19
C SER A 53 -0.05 -4.95 -21.35
N GLN A 54 0.93 -5.17 -20.49
CA GLN A 54 1.52 -4.12 -19.64
C GLN A 54 2.77 -3.48 -20.26
N VAL A 55 3.29 -4.03 -21.36
CA VAL A 55 4.49 -3.52 -22.02
C VAL A 55 4.08 -2.66 -23.23
N LEU A 56 4.37 -1.35 -23.15
CA LEU A 56 4.03 -0.40 -24.22
C LEU A 56 5.03 -0.43 -25.39
N THR A 57 6.31 -0.71 -25.12
CA THR A 57 7.40 -0.74 -26.11
C THR A 57 8.25 -1.98 -25.95
N ASN A 58 8.87 -2.43 -27.05
CA ASN A 58 9.81 -3.57 -27.05
C ASN A 58 9.20 -4.89 -26.53
N LYS A 59 7.99 -5.22 -26.97
CA LYS A 59 7.38 -6.52 -26.65
C LYS A 59 8.27 -7.66 -27.14
N PRO A 60 8.52 -8.69 -26.31
CA PRO A 60 9.29 -9.85 -26.76
C PRO A 60 8.58 -10.55 -27.91
N THR A 61 9.34 -11.12 -28.83
CA THR A 61 8.76 -12.00 -29.85
C THR A 61 8.16 -13.25 -29.18
N ARG A 62 7.16 -13.84 -29.80
CA ARG A 62 6.54 -15.10 -29.30
C ARG A 62 7.58 -16.20 -29.08
N LYS A 63 8.57 -16.30 -29.99
CA LYS A 63 9.66 -17.28 -29.89
C LYS A 63 10.52 -17.03 -28.65
N LEU A 64 10.99 -15.81 -28.47
CA LEU A 64 11.80 -15.42 -27.30
C LEU A 64 11.04 -15.64 -25.99
N PHE A 65 9.76 -15.28 -25.95
CA PHE A 65 8.92 -15.50 -24.78
C PHE A 65 8.73 -16.99 -24.47
N LEU A 66 8.61 -17.86 -25.50
CA LEU A 66 8.55 -19.31 -25.30
C LEU A 66 9.85 -19.85 -24.70
N GLU A 67 11.00 -19.37 -25.19
CA GLU A 67 12.30 -19.75 -24.63
C GLU A 67 12.42 -19.35 -23.15
N ASP A 68 11.98 -18.15 -22.81
CA ASP A 68 11.98 -17.68 -21.42
C ASP A 68 10.99 -18.47 -20.54
N LEU A 69 9.83 -18.84 -21.07
CA LEU A 69 8.87 -19.68 -20.36
C LEU A 69 9.41 -21.07 -20.07
N VAL A 70 10.15 -21.65 -21.04
CA VAL A 70 10.86 -22.94 -20.86
C VAL A 70 11.94 -22.81 -19.78
N ARG A 71 12.76 -21.74 -19.81
CA ARG A 71 13.78 -21.49 -18.77
C ARG A 71 13.17 -21.33 -17.38
N TYR A 72 12.07 -20.58 -17.30
CA TYR A 72 11.33 -20.43 -16.06
C TYR A 72 10.85 -21.77 -15.50
N GLU A 73 10.25 -22.62 -16.33
CA GLU A 73 9.75 -23.92 -15.91
C GLU A 73 10.88 -24.86 -15.48
N MET A 74 12.03 -24.85 -16.21
CA MET A 74 13.23 -25.59 -15.80
C MET A 74 13.73 -25.12 -14.42
N GLY A 75 13.81 -23.80 -14.21
CA GLY A 75 14.23 -23.22 -12.94
C GLY A 75 13.29 -23.59 -11.79
N LEU A 76 11.97 -23.59 -12.03
CA LEU A 76 10.98 -23.96 -11.03
C LEU A 76 11.07 -25.44 -10.65
N GLN A 77 11.28 -26.34 -11.61
CA GLN A 77 11.47 -27.77 -11.34
C GLN A 77 12.77 -28.01 -10.56
N GLU A 78 13.85 -27.32 -10.90
CA GLU A 78 15.11 -27.41 -10.18
C GLU A 78 14.99 -26.86 -8.75
N ALA A 79 14.28 -25.75 -8.54
CA ALA A 79 14.00 -25.21 -7.22
C ALA A 79 13.25 -26.22 -6.34
N LYS A 80 12.22 -26.87 -6.88
CA LYS A 80 11.48 -27.97 -6.19
C LYS A 80 12.38 -29.17 -5.89
N ARG A 81 13.23 -29.58 -6.86
CA ARG A 81 14.19 -30.67 -6.65
C ARG A 81 15.14 -30.38 -5.50
N ARG A 82 15.51 -29.11 -5.30
CA ARG A 82 16.32 -28.64 -4.17
C ARG A 82 15.53 -28.38 -2.89
N ASN A 83 14.23 -28.68 -2.86
CA ASN A 83 13.33 -28.42 -1.73
C ASN A 83 13.28 -26.93 -1.29
N LEU A 84 13.46 -25.98 -2.22
CA LEU A 84 13.39 -24.56 -1.88
C LEU A 84 11.98 -24.14 -1.43
N ASP A 85 10.94 -24.87 -1.83
CA ASP A 85 9.58 -24.70 -1.34
C ASP A 85 9.42 -25.01 0.16
N LYS A 86 10.38 -25.73 0.77
CA LYS A 86 10.44 -26.03 2.19
C LYS A 86 11.41 -25.12 2.96
N ASP A 87 12.17 -24.28 2.25
CA ASP A 87 13.00 -23.27 2.90
C ASP A 87 12.12 -22.28 3.66
N PRO A 88 12.40 -21.99 4.97
CA PRO A 88 11.55 -21.13 5.80
C PRO A 88 11.29 -19.73 5.20
N VAL A 89 12.32 -19.14 4.56
CA VAL A 89 12.20 -17.82 3.95
C VAL A 89 11.32 -17.86 2.70
N VAL A 90 11.45 -18.93 1.90
CA VAL A 90 10.62 -19.12 0.70
C VAL A 90 9.18 -19.42 1.10
N ALA A 91 8.98 -20.30 2.09
CA ALA A 91 7.66 -20.65 2.61
C ALA A 91 6.93 -19.41 3.16
N ASP A 92 7.63 -18.54 3.90
CA ASP A 92 7.05 -17.29 4.40
C ASP A 92 6.60 -16.37 3.25
N ARG A 93 7.43 -16.19 2.22
CA ARG A 93 7.05 -15.41 1.02
C ARG A 93 5.85 -16.00 0.30
N MET A 94 5.78 -17.32 0.17
CA MET A 94 4.62 -17.99 -0.42
C MET A 94 3.36 -17.77 0.40
N ASN A 95 3.45 -17.83 1.73
CA ASN A 95 2.32 -17.54 2.63
C ASN A 95 1.84 -16.08 2.50
N GLN A 96 2.78 -15.13 2.41
CA GLN A 96 2.45 -13.72 2.20
C GLN A 96 1.71 -13.50 0.86
N GLU A 97 2.17 -14.15 -0.23
CA GLU A 97 1.49 -14.05 -1.53
C GLU A 97 0.12 -14.75 -1.53
N MET A 98 -0.05 -15.88 -0.83
CA MET A 98 -1.37 -16.52 -0.67
C MET A 98 -2.33 -15.62 0.12
N TYR A 99 -1.85 -15.00 1.21
CA TYR A 99 -2.64 -14.07 2.00
C TYR A 99 -3.09 -12.85 1.18
N LYS A 100 -2.16 -12.26 0.43
CA LYS A 100 -2.43 -11.13 -0.47
C LYS A 100 -3.44 -11.50 -1.56
N ALA A 101 -3.25 -12.65 -2.22
CA ALA A 101 -4.16 -13.12 -3.25
C ALA A 101 -5.58 -13.40 -2.71
N MET A 102 -5.69 -13.93 -1.49
CA MET A 102 -6.97 -14.11 -0.80
C MET A 102 -7.65 -12.77 -0.56
N LEU A 103 -6.93 -11.76 -0.04
CA LEU A 103 -7.49 -10.42 0.18
C LEU A 103 -7.93 -9.76 -1.14
N GLU A 104 -7.13 -9.87 -2.18
CA GLU A 104 -7.47 -9.33 -3.49
C GLU A 104 -8.72 -9.98 -4.08
N LYS A 105 -8.85 -11.30 -3.97
CA LYS A 105 -10.01 -12.06 -4.44
C LYS A 105 -11.29 -11.69 -3.67
N GLU A 106 -11.21 -11.55 -2.35
CA GLU A 106 -12.38 -11.34 -1.50
C GLU A 106 -12.79 -9.86 -1.38
N LEU A 107 -11.82 -8.96 -1.41
CA LEU A 107 -12.03 -7.55 -1.12
C LEU A 107 -11.68 -6.62 -2.30
N GLY A 108 -10.87 -7.05 -3.27
CA GLY A 108 -10.35 -6.19 -4.33
C GLY A 108 -11.45 -5.43 -5.08
N GLN A 109 -12.48 -6.13 -5.55
CA GLN A 109 -13.61 -5.50 -6.25
C GLN A 109 -14.37 -4.55 -5.32
N LYS A 110 -14.66 -4.94 -4.08
CA LYS A 110 -15.37 -4.10 -3.10
C LYS A 110 -14.60 -2.82 -2.77
N VAL A 111 -13.28 -2.91 -2.69
CA VAL A 111 -12.39 -1.74 -2.47
C VAL A 111 -12.40 -0.82 -3.70
N GLN A 112 -12.37 -1.35 -4.93
CA GLN A 112 -12.43 -0.56 -6.16
C GLN A 112 -13.79 0.14 -6.34
N GLU A 113 -14.88 -0.52 -5.98
CA GLU A 113 -16.25 0.02 -6.05
C GLU A 113 -16.53 1.03 -4.92
N ASN A 114 -15.68 1.09 -3.90
CA ASN A 114 -15.86 1.94 -2.74
C ASN A 114 -15.60 3.42 -3.07
N LYS A 115 -16.55 4.04 -3.77
CA LYS A 115 -16.50 5.47 -4.11
C LYS A 115 -16.72 6.32 -2.85
N VAL A 116 -16.02 7.43 -2.78
CA VAL A 116 -16.18 8.44 -1.72
C VAL A 116 -17.00 9.60 -2.27
N SER A 117 -18.16 9.82 -1.66
CA SER A 117 -19.07 10.92 -1.99
C SER A 117 -18.67 12.21 -1.27
N GLU A 118 -19.14 13.35 -1.80
CA GLU A 118 -18.97 14.66 -1.18
C GLU A 118 -19.62 14.74 0.21
N ASN A 119 -20.78 14.09 0.39
CA ASN A 119 -21.47 14.08 1.67
C ASN A 119 -20.67 13.31 2.76
N GLU A 120 -20.04 12.19 2.38
CA GLU A 120 -19.16 11.45 3.29
C GLU A 120 -17.93 12.29 3.67
N MET A 121 -17.35 13.00 2.71
CA MET A 121 -16.23 13.91 2.97
C MET A 121 -16.62 15.03 3.93
N LYS A 122 -17.78 15.67 3.76
CA LYS A 122 -18.28 16.71 4.66
C LYS A 122 -18.57 16.16 6.05
N ALA A 123 -19.19 14.99 6.15
CA ALA A 123 -19.47 14.34 7.43
C ALA A 123 -18.19 13.96 8.19
N TYR A 124 -17.19 13.44 7.49
CA TYR A 124 -15.86 13.18 8.04
C TYR A 124 -15.19 14.46 8.54
N TYR A 125 -15.19 15.50 7.69
CA TYR A 125 -14.53 16.76 7.98
C TYR A 125 -15.16 17.52 9.16
N ALA A 126 -16.47 17.44 9.32
CA ALA A 126 -17.15 18.01 10.47
C ALA A 126 -16.63 17.46 11.81
N LYS A 127 -16.21 16.17 11.82
CA LYS A 127 -15.61 15.52 13.00
C LYS A 127 -14.10 15.69 13.07
N ASN A 128 -13.43 15.82 11.94
CA ASN A 128 -11.97 15.79 11.81
C ASN A 128 -11.47 16.99 10.96
N PRO A 129 -11.71 18.25 11.37
CA PRO A 129 -11.27 19.42 10.62
C PRO A 129 -9.75 19.54 10.61
N GLN A 130 -9.20 20.23 9.61
CA GLN A 130 -7.82 20.68 9.66
C GLN A 130 -7.68 21.78 10.70
N ILE A 131 -6.66 21.66 11.55
CA ILE A 131 -6.37 22.58 12.67
C ILE A 131 -4.99 23.20 12.50
N ARG A 132 -4.81 24.41 13.00
CA ARG A 132 -3.51 25.05 13.12
C ARG A 132 -3.14 25.14 14.60
N ILE A 133 -1.90 24.85 14.92
CA ILE A 133 -1.45 24.66 16.30
C ILE A 133 -0.14 25.39 16.49
N SER A 134 0.03 26.02 17.65
CA SER A 134 1.34 26.37 18.19
C SER A 134 1.67 25.44 19.35
N ASP A 135 2.91 24.93 19.40
CA ASP A 135 3.32 23.89 20.32
C ASP A 135 4.61 24.23 21.09
N ILE A 136 4.64 23.88 22.37
CA ILE A 136 5.86 23.79 23.19
C ILE A 136 6.13 22.32 23.42
N LEU A 137 7.23 21.81 22.84
CA LEU A 137 7.70 20.43 23.07
C LEU A 137 8.75 20.42 24.16
N ILE A 138 8.56 19.57 25.14
CA ILE A 138 9.59 19.12 26.09
C ILE A 138 10.00 17.72 25.64
N GLU A 139 11.16 17.65 24.98
CA GLU A 139 11.60 16.44 24.29
C GLU A 139 11.97 15.32 25.27
N VAL A 140 11.55 14.09 24.92
CA VAL A 140 12.04 12.86 25.50
C VAL A 140 12.66 12.03 24.39
N LYS A 141 14.00 11.89 24.43
CA LYS A 141 14.74 11.20 23.38
C LYS A 141 14.42 9.70 23.37
N PRO A 142 14.43 9.08 22.19
CA PRO A 142 14.33 7.61 22.11
C PRO A 142 15.38 6.93 22.97
N GLY A 143 14.96 5.95 23.78
CA GLY A 143 15.85 5.24 24.71
C GLY A 143 16.10 5.96 26.05
N ALA A 144 15.39 7.06 26.33
CA ALA A 144 15.45 7.74 27.62
C ALA A 144 15.05 6.78 28.76
N THR A 145 15.78 6.86 29.89
CA THR A 145 15.45 6.09 31.09
C THR A 145 14.14 6.58 31.73
N ALA A 146 13.53 5.76 32.57
CA ALA A 146 12.34 6.17 33.33
C ALA A 146 12.58 7.45 34.18
N GLN A 147 13.79 7.57 34.75
CA GLN A 147 14.16 8.79 35.50
C GLN A 147 14.21 10.02 34.61
N GLN A 148 14.83 9.94 33.43
CA GLN A 148 14.91 11.06 32.49
C GLN A 148 13.52 11.47 31.99
N LYS A 149 12.64 10.49 31.75
CA LYS A 149 11.25 10.77 31.38
C LYS A 149 10.48 11.49 32.49
N GLU A 150 10.68 11.09 33.75
CA GLU A 150 10.03 11.71 34.89
C GLU A 150 10.55 13.15 35.13
N GLU A 151 11.86 13.38 34.97
CA GLU A 151 12.47 14.71 35.03
C GLU A 151 11.89 15.65 33.92
N ALA A 152 11.76 15.14 32.69
CA ALA A 152 11.15 15.86 31.57
C ALA A 152 9.68 16.20 31.89
N LYS A 153 8.93 15.25 32.44
CA LYS A 153 7.54 15.45 32.85
C LYS A 153 7.39 16.52 33.95
N LYS A 154 8.27 16.48 34.93
CA LYS A 154 8.30 17.49 35.99
C LYS A 154 8.53 18.90 35.40
N ARG A 155 9.57 19.05 34.57
CA ARG A 155 9.86 20.31 33.86
C ARG A 155 8.67 20.74 33.00
N ALA A 156 8.03 19.84 32.29
CA ALA A 156 6.86 20.14 31.46
C ALA A 156 5.68 20.63 32.28
N ASN A 157 5.42 20.06 33.48
CA ASN A 157 4.38 20.56 34.41
C ASN A 157 4.66 21.93 34.96
N GLU A 158 5.91 22.26 35.31
CA GLU A 158 6.32 23.55 35.75
C GLU A 158 6.09 24.62 34.65
N ILE A 159 6.48 24.30 33.41
CA ILE A 159 6.26 25.15 32.24
C ILE A 159 4.76 25.34 31.97
N LEU A 160 3.96 24.27 32.03
CA LEU A 160 2.51 24.32 31.83
C LEU A 160 1.87 25.28 32.86
N ALA A 161 2.24 25.16 34.12
CA ALA A 161 1.74 26.05 35.21
C ALA A 161 2.08 27.52 34.95
N GLU A 162 3.26 27.80 34.40
CA GLU A 162 3.65 29.14 33.99
C GLU A 162 2.87 29.64 32.78
N VAL A 163 2.78 28.78 31.71
CA VAL A 163 2.06 29.11 30.47
C VAL A 163 0.61 29.48 30.76
N LEU A 164 -0.06 28.71 31.63
CA LEU A 164 -1.47 28.97 31.98
C LEU A 164 -1.71 30.23 32.78
N LYS A 165 -0.71 30.72 33.50
CA LYS A 165 -0.79 31.95 34.31
C LYS A 165 -0.24 33.18 33.59
N SER A 166 0.60 32.99 32.60
CA SER A 166 1.33 34.04 31.91
C SER A 166 0.41 34.95 31.09
N LYS A 167 0.71 36.26 31.12
CA LYS A 167 0.12 37.21 30.18
C LYS A 167 0.95 37.45 28.92
N ARG A 168 2.12 36.79 28.82
CA ARG A 168 2.97 36.87 27.63
C ARG A 168 2.33 36.16 26.45
N PRO A 169 2.56 36.64 25.22
CA PRO A 169 2.17 35.91 24.02
C PRO A 169 2.72 34.49 24.04
N PHE A 170 1.91 33.51 23.65
CA PHE A 170 2.30 32.08 23.61
C PHE A 170 3.59 31.85 22.79
N ALA A 171 3.76 32.58 21.69
CA ALA A 171 4.95 32.52 20.86
C ALA A 171 6.26 32.92 21.59
N GLU A 172 6.20 33.80 22.57
CA GLU A 172 7.36 34.13 23.41
C GLU A 172 7.69 32.99 24.36
N LEU A 173 6.67 32.37 24.96
CA LEU A 173 6.84 31.19 25.84
C LEU A 173 7.42 30.02 25.07
N VAL A 174 6.98 29.81 23.83
CA VAL A 174 7.60 28.81 22.93
C VAL A 174 9.10 29.05 22.74
N ARG A 175 9.48 30.29 22.43
CA ARG A 175 10.91 30.65 22.25
C ARG A 175 11.75 30.43 23.50
N LEU A 176 11.16 30.56 24.68
CA LEU A 176 11.84 30.33 25.96
C LEU A 176 11.97 28.82 26.26
N TYR A 177 10.90 28.06 26.10
CA TYR A 177 10.76 26.73 26.69
C TYR A 177 10.79 25.56 25.74
N SER A 178 10.41 25.74 24.45
CA SER A 178 10.32 24.62 23.54
C SER A 178 11.70 24.04 23.18
N ASP A 179 11.79 22.72 23.19
CA ASP A 179 12.96 21.98 22.71
C ASP A 179 12.89 21.73 21.20
N ASP A 180 11.73 21.96 20.54
CA ASP A 180 11.60 21.83 19.08
C ASP A 180 12.26 23.01 18.35
N VAL A 181 13.49 22.79 17.89
CA VAL A 181 14.29 23.80 17.16
C VAL A 181 13.66 24.21 15.84
N THR A 182 12.80 23.37 15.25
CA THR A 182 12.20 23.60 13.94
C THR A 182 11.14 24.69 13.98
N THR A 183 10.27 24.63 14.98
CA THR A 183 9.14 25.58 15.12
C THR A 183 9.39 26.65 16.17
N LYS A 184 10.39 26.49 17.03
CA LYS A 184 10.71 27.43 18.12
C LYS A 184 10.82 28.89 17.67
N THR A 185 11.54 29.15 16.58
CA THR A 185 11.72 30.49 16.01
C THR A 185 10.45 31.05 15.38
N LEU A 186 9.53 30.16 14.96
CA LEU A 186 8.22 30.50 14.41
C LEU A 186 7.13 30.64 15.47
N GLY A 187 7.50 30.67 16.75
CA GLY A 187 6.54 30.73 17.86
C GLY A 187 5.73 29.43 18.03
N GLY A 188 6.32 28.30 17.63
CA GLY A 188 5.73 26.98 17.74
C GLY A 188 4.70 26.64 16.66
N ASP A 189 4.54 27.48 15.64
CA ASP A 189 3.56 27.25 14.59
C ASP A 189 3.94 26.03 13.74
N VAL A 190 3.20 24.93 13.89
CA VAL A 190 3.37 23.70 13.13
C VAL A 190 2.56 23.69 11.82
N GLY A 191 1.90 24.82 11.50
CA GLY A 191 1.05 24.95 10.31
C GLY A 191 -0.27 24.22 10.42
N TRP A 192 -0.93 24.01 9.26
CA TRP A 192 -2.18 23.28 9.18
C TRP A 192 -1.95 21.77 9.22
N GLN A 193 -2.59 21.12 10.17
CA GLN A 193 -2.47 19.69 10.43
C GLN A 193 -3.83 19.01 10.33
N SER A 194 -3.81 17.71 10.04
CA SER A 194 -5.00 16.86 10.00
C SER A 194 -4.86 15.70 10.99
N ARG A 195 -5.93 14.96 11.21
CA ARG A 195 -5.90 13.71 11.99
C ARG A 195 -4.93 12.68 11.40
N LEU A 196 -4.62 12.75 10.10
CA LEU A 196 -3.69 11.84 9.42
C LEU A 196 -2.21 12.20 9.63
N THR A 197 -1.91 13.47 9.97
CA THR A 197 -0.54 13.97 10.09
C THR A 197 -0.07 14.05 11.54
N LEU A 198 -0.98 13.99 12.50
CA LEU A 198 -0.70 14.05 13.92
C LEU A 198 -0.89 12.69 14.60
N VAL A 199 -0.21 12.52 15.73
CA VAL A 199 -0.50 11.39 16.63
C VAL A 199 -1.97 11.51 17.07
N PRO A 200 -2.77 10.41 16.96
CA PRO A 200 -4.21 10.48 17.23
C PRO A 200 -4.58 11.07 18.59
N SER A 201 -3.90 10.66 19.67
CA SER A 201 -4.14 11.19 21.03
C SER A 201 -3.84 12.68 21.14
N TYR A 202 -2.83 13.17 20.42
CA TYR A 202 -2.49 14.60 20.36
C TYR A 202 -3.61 15.38 19.64
N TYR A 203 -4.01 14.93 18.44
CA TYR A 203 -5.10 15.57 17.70
C TYR A 203 -6.39 15.60 18.49
N ASP A 204 -6.79 14.48 19.12
CA ASP A 204 -8.02 14.37 19.91
C ASP A 204 -8.03 15.30 21.14
N SER A 205 -6.86 15.53 21.74
CA SER A 205 -6.69 16.48 22.85
C SER A 205 -6.87 17.92 22.41
N ILE A 206 -6.30 18.28 21.26
CA ILE A 206 -6.43 19.64 20.69
C ILE A 206 -7.86 19.92 20.22
N MET A 207 -8.55 18.91 19.70
CA MET A 207 -9.93 19.07 19.22
C MET A 207 -10.93 19.45 20.31
N LYS A 208 -10.61 19.21 21.59
CA LYS A 208 -11.41 19.62 22.75
C LYS A 208 -11.31 21.11 23.05
N LEU A 209 -10.31 21.80 22.49
CA LEU A 209 -10.04 23.20 22.74
C LEU A 209 -10.89 24.12 21.87
N LYS A 210 -11.14 25.32 22.40
CA LYS A 210 -11.62 26.46 21.63
C LYS A 210 -10.42 27.15 20.92
N ILE A 211 -10.72 27.89 19.86
CA ILE A 211 -9.68 28.67 19.17
C ILE A 211 -9.06 29.64 20.17
N ASN A 212 -7.74 29.73 20.18
CA ASN A 212 -6.87 30.47 21.08
C ASN A 212 -6.77 29.87 22.49
N GLU A 213 -7.34 28.72 22.76
CA GLU A 213 -7.19 28.03 24.05
C GLU A 213 -5.92 27.16 24.05
N THR A 214 -5.26 27.11 25.21
CA THR A 214 -4.09 26.25 25.47
C THR A 214 -4.54 25.00 26.22
N THR A 215 -3.88 23.87 25.99
CA THR A 215 -4.17 22.62 26.70
C THR A 215 -4.06 22.81 28.23
N PRO A 216 -5.09 22.39 29.00
CA PRO A 216 -5.03 22.48 30.46
C PRO A 216 -4.15 21.39 31.09
N GLN A 217 -3.74 20.40 30.32
CA GLN A 217 -2.91 19.31 30.77
C GLN A 217 -1.86 18.99 29.68
N LEU A 218 -0.75 18.36 30.12
CA LEU A 218 0.26 17.86 29.18
C LEU A 218 -0.33 16.81 28.25
N ILE A 219 0.09 16.85 26.99
CA ILE A 219 -0.17 15.76 26.05
C ILE A 219 1.13 14.97 25.89
N GLU A 220 1.07 13.70 26.22
CA GLU A 220 2.20 12.79 26.06
C GLU A 220 2.17 12.13 24.68
N THR A 221 3.32 12.11 23.99
CA THR A 221 3.53 11.43 22.72
C THR A 221 4.88 10.70 22.75
N PRO A 222 5.21 9.88 21.74
CA PRO A 222 6.54 9.28 21.62
C PRO A 222 7.70 10.30 21.54
N PHE A 223 7.41 11.57 21.25
CA PHE A 223 8.41 12.64 21.15
C PHE A 223 8.65 13.34 22.48
N GLY A 224 7.77 13.21 23.44
CA GLY A 224 7.84 13.87 24.74
C GLY A 224 6.51 14.44 25.21
N PHE A 225 6.59 15.53 25.97
CA PHE A 225 5.43 16.23 26.54
C PHE A 225 5.16 17.52 25.80
N HIS A 226 3.90 17.76 25.48
CA HIS A 226 3.46 18.91 24.70
C HIS A 226 2.52 19.81 25.51
N ILE A 227 2.69 21.11 25.30
CA ILE A 227 1.76 22.17 25.72
C ILE A 227 1.34 22.85 24.41
N ALA A 228 0.10 22.66 24.00
CA ALA A 228 -0.33 23.11 22.69
C ALA A 228 -1.45 24.14 22.77
N LYS A 229 -1.44 25.09 21.84
CA LYS A 229 -2.48 26.09 21.65
C LYS A 229 -3.14 25.92 20.30
N LEU A 230 -4.47 25.78 20.28
CA LEU A 230 -5.24 25.74 19.04
C LEU A 230 -5.34 27.17 18.49
N THR A 231 -4.71 27.44 17.35
CA THR A 231 -4.66 28.78 16.73
C THR A 231 -5.66 28.96 15.60
N GLY A 232 -6.17 27.85 15.01
CA GLY A 232 -7.17 27.92 13.94
C GLY A 232 -7.84 26.59 13.65
N LYS A 233 -9.04 26.67 13.09
CA LYS A 233 -9.77 25.54 12.44
C LYS A 233 -10.12 26.00 11.04
N ARG A 234 -9.82 25.20 10.04
CA ARG A 234 -10.11 25.51 8.63
C ARG A 234 -11.52 25.04 8.26
N SER A 235 -12.21 25.81 7.44
CA SER A 235 -13.50 25.38 6.88
C SER A 235 -13.32 24.24 5.90
N TYR A 236 -14.41 23.50 5.62
CA TYR A 236 -14.37 22.42 4.62
C TYR A 236 -14.01 22.97 3.22
N GLU A 237 -14.52 24.13 2.86
CA GLU A 237 -14.30 24.78 1.57
C GLU A 237 -12.81 25.11 1.34
N GLU A 238 -12.11 25.53 2.36
CA GLU A 238 -10.68 25.90 2.33
C GLU A 238 -9.74 24.69 2.50
N SER A 239 -10.28 23.52 2.83
CA SER A 239 -9.51 22.32 3.15
C SER A 239 -9.00 21.59 1.92
N THR A 240 -8.03 20.70 2.12
CA THR A 240 -7.47 19.84 1.08
C THR A 240 -8.40 18.65 0.80
N LYS A 241 -9.29 18.78 -0.19
CA LYS A 241 -10.29 17.75 -0.55
C LYS A 241 -9.68 16.37 -0.85
N ARG A 242 -8.47 16.36 -1.42
CA ARG A 242 -7.75 15.12 -1.70
C ARG A 242 -7.44 14.34 -0.42
N GLU A 243 -6.94 15.01 0.61
CA GLU A 243 -6.63 14.38 1.90
C GLU A 243 -7.87 13.84 2.59
N ILE A 244 -8.96 14.63 2.58
CA ILE A 244 -10.25 14.20 3.15
C ILE A 244 -10.76 12.96 2.43
N ARG A 245 -10.70 12.94 1.10
CA ARG A 245 -11.12 11.78 0.31
C ARG A 245 -10.31 10.54 0.62
N MET A 246 -9.00 10.67 0.77
CA MET A 246 -8.12 9.57 1.17
C MET A 246 -8.47 9.05 2.56
N ALA A 247 -8.69 9.94 3.52
CA ALA A 247 -9.07 9.56 4.88
C ALA A 247 -10.39 8.80 4.92
N VAL A 248 -11.43 9.29 4.23
CA VAL A 248 -12.73 8.61 4.13
C VAL A 248 -12.59 7.26 3.42
N PHE A 249 -11.82 7.21 2.34
CA PHE A 249 -11.56 5.96 1.64
C PHE A 249 -10.88 4.92 2.55
N ASP A 250 -9.89 5.34 3.34
CA ASP A 250 -9.19 4.47 4.27
C ASP A 250 -10.08 3.99 5.41
N GLU A 251 -10.96 4.84 5.96
CA GLU A 251 -11.96 4.41 6.95
C GLU A 251 -12.91 3.37 6.36
N LYS A 252 -13.45 3.61 5.17
CA LYS A 252 -14.34 2.67 4.49
C LYS A 252 -13.63 1.36 4.16
N ARG A 253 -12.38 1.43 3.70
CA ARG A 253 -11.55 0.26 3.47
C ARG A 253 -11.35 -0.54 4.75
N LYS A 254 -11.01 0.14 5.86
CA LYS A 254 -10.86 -0.51 7.17
C LYS A 254 -12.12 -1.28 7.58
N VAL A 255 -13.30 -0.70 7.43
CA VAL A 255 -14.58 -1.36 7.73
C VAL A 255 -14.74 -2.63 6.90
N LEU A 256 -14.44 -2.60 5.59
CA LEU A 256 -14.50 -3.80 4.74
C LEU A 256 -13.56 -4.91 5.21
N PHE A 257 -12.36 -4.55 5.65
CA PHE A 257 -11.39 -5.50 6.20
C PHE A 257 -11.86 -6.06 7.55
N ASP A 258 -12.26 -5.20 8.47
CA ASP A 258 -12.74 -5.61 9.79
C ASP A 258 -13.94 -6.57 9.67
N ASP A 259 -14.93 -6.25 8.83
CA ASP A 259 -16.10 -7.09 8.56
C ASP A 259 -15.71 -8.47 7.98
N PHE A 260 -14.73 -8.48 7.08
CA PHE A 260 -14.23 -9.73 6.51
C PHE A 260 -13.56 -10.59 7.58
N PHE A 261 -12.66 -10.00 8.37
CA PHE A 261 -11.96 -10.74 9.41
C PHE A 261 -12.88 -11.19 10.55
N GLU A 262 -13.87 -10.41 10.93
CA GLU A 262 -14.88 -10.85 11.91
C GLU A 262 -15.73 -12.04 11.39
N LYS A 263 -15.96 -12.13 10.08
CA LYS A 263 -16.65 -13.29 9.49
C LYS A 263 -15.77 -14.55 9.55
N ILE A 264 -14.50 -14.45 9.13
CA ILE A 264 -13.62 -15.61 9.13
C ILE A 264 -13.18 -16.02 10.53
N LYS A 265 -13.07 -15.12 11.48
CA LYS A 265 -12.76 -15.39 12.88
C LYS A 265 -13.73 -16.41 13.52
N LYS A 266 -14.98 -16.43 13.07
CA LYS A 266 -15.98 -17.43 13.52
C LYS A 266 -15.62 -18.87 13.13
N GLN A 267 -14.74 -19.04 12.16
CA GLN A 267 -14.29 -20.35 11.65
C GLN A 267 -13.00 -20.83 12.31
N TYR A 268 -12.30 -19.94 13.03
CA TYR A 268 -11.01 -20.23 13.63
C TYR A 268 -11.01 -19.91 15.12
N PRO A 269 -10.60 -20.84 15.99
CA PRO A 269 -10.39 -20.53 17.39
C PRO A 269 -9.21 -19.57 17.54
N VAL A 270 -9.48 -18.38 18.08
CA VAL A 270 -8.46 -17.33 18.28
C VAL A 270 -8.26 -17.12 19.77
N ASN A 271 -7.03 -17.30 20.27
CA ASN A 271 -6.62 -16.97 21.63
C ASN A 271 -5.41 -16.01 21.56
N VAL A 272 -5.54 -14.84 22.17
CA VAL A 272 -4.51 -13.78 22.17
C VAL A 272 -4.06 -13.52 23.61
N ASN A 273 -2.76 -13.60 23.85
CA ASN A 273 -2.15 -13.17 25.10
C ASN A 273 -1.39 -11.85 24.90
N SER A 274 -2.10 -10.73 24.99
CA SER A 274 -1.54 -9.39 24.77
C SER A 274 -0.48 -9.01 25.81
N ARG A 275 -0.54 -9.60 27.03
CA ARG A 275 0.42 -9.30 28.12
C ARG A 275 1.87 -9.62 27.78
N LEU A 276 2.12 -10.47 26.78
CA LEU A 276 3.47 -10.84 26.37
C LEU A 276 4.11 -9.88 25.36
N VAL A 277 3.35 -8.92 24.85
CA VAL A 277 3.78 -7.97 23.82
C VAL A 277 3.63 -6.50 24.23
N GLU A 278 3.14 -6.25 25.44
CA GLU A 278 3.11 -4.96 26.14
C GLU A 278 4.37 -4.80 27.01
#